data_0a83a2789586ae14c3dfe584fd80e04e
#
_entry.id   0a83a2789586ae14c3dfe584fd80e04e
#
_cell.length_a   1.000
_cell.length_b   1.000
_cell.length_c   1.000
_cell.angle_alpha   90.00
_cell.angle_beta   90.00
_cell.angle_gamma   90.00
#
_symmetry.space_group_name_H-M   'P 1'
#
loop_
_entity.id
_entity.type
_entity.pdbx_description
1 polymer ?
#
loop_
_entity_poly.entity_id
_entity_poly.type
_entity_poly.pdbx_seq_one_letter_code
_entity_poly.pdbx_strand_id
1 'polypeptide(L)'
;MIQQVHSHPDIYRIRVDLPDNPLQYLNAYVIKGVSGNLVIDTGFNRPECKRALFQGLQELGIRLQPDTSLFVTHLHADHSGLVGLFAQAGCPIYMHPVDYQYLVDSEDGSTWKAAEDNFMREGMPAAEIKTQFSNQART
;
A
#
# COMPACT_ATOMS: atom_id res chain seq x y z
N MET A 1 -4.00 -16.57 -2.17
CA MET A 1 -5.21 -17.21 -2.75
C MET A 1 -5.93 -16.20 -3.62
N ILE A 2 -6.21 -16.55 -4.88
CA ILE A 2 -6.90 -15.69 -5.86
C ILE A 2 -8.35 -16.15 -5.98
N GLN A 3 -9.24 -15.18 -6.21
CA GLN A 3 -10.64 -15.43 -6.52
C GLN A 3 -11.12 -14.47 -7.61
N GLN A 4 -11.70 -14.96 -8.69
CA GLN A 4 -12.42 -14.10 -9.62
C GLN A 4 -13.73 -13.63 -8.97
N VAL A 5 -13.93 -12.31 -8.92
CA VAL A 5 -15.09 -11.68 -8.27
C VAL A 5 -16.04 -11.03 -9.27
N HIS A 6 -15.59 -10.82 -10.51
CA HIS A 6 -16.40 -10.29 -11.60
C HIS A 6 -15.85 -10.76 -12.95
N SER A 7 -16.67 -10.86 -13.99
CA SER A 7 -16.31 -11.44 -15.28
C SER A 7 -16.41 -10.50 -16.49
N HIS A 8 -16.91 -9.29 -16.38
CA HIS A 8 -16.94 -8.31 -17.49
C HIS A 8 -17.01 -6.88 -16.94
N PRO A 9 -15.84 -6.24 -16.63
CA PRO A 9 -14.45 -6.71 -16.84
C PRO A 9 -14.06 -7.84 -15.89
N ASP A 10 -13.00 -8.56 -16.24
CA ASP A 10 -12.41 -9.59 -15.37
C ASP A 10 -11.75 -8.93 -14.16
N ILE A 11 -12.33 -9.14 -12.97
CA ILE A 11 -11.81 -8.64 -11.71
C ILE A 11 -11.47 -9.82 -10.80
N TYR A 12 -10.25 -9.79 -10.28
CA TYR A 12 -9.74 -10.79 -9.34
C TYR A 12 -9.41 -10.14 -8.00
N ARG A 13 -9.67 -10.85 -6.93
CA ARG A 13 -9.23 -10.53 -5.58
C ARG A 13 -8.02 -11.38 -5.25
N ILE A 14 -6.95 -10.76 -4.75
CA ILE A 14 -5.77 -11.40 -4.18
C ILE A 14 -5.80 -11.13 -2.67
N ARG A 15 -5.84 -12.18 -1.86
CA ARG A 15 -5.66 -12.06 -0.43
C ARG A 15 -4.18 -11.89 -0.12
N VAL A 16 -3.82 -10.76 0.50
CA VAL A 16 -2.48 -10.43 0.98
C VAL A 16 -2.50 -10.50 2.50
N ASP A 17 -1.82 -11.49 3.08
CA ASP A 17 -1.77 -11.66 4.53
C ASP A 17 -0.94 -10.54 5.17
N LEU A 18 -1.47 -9.94 6.26
CA LEU A 18 -0.86 -8.85 7.02
C LEU A 18 -0.33 -9.41 8.34
N PRO A 19 0.97 -9.76 8.42
CA PRO A 19 1.54 -10.34 9.63
C PRO A 19 1.51 -9.34 10.80
N ASP A 20 1.21 -9.85 11.99
CA ASP A 20 1.14 -9.09 13.24
C ASP A 20 0.14 -7.92 13.22
N ASN A 21 -0.89 -8.00 12.38
CA ASN A 21 -1.91 -6.99 12.25
C ASN A 21 -3.30 -7.55 12.61
N PRO A 22 -4.12 -6.82 13.42
CA PRO A 22 -5.48 -7.26 13.78
C PRO A 22 -6.40 -7.52 12.59
N LEU A 23 -6.19 -6.87 11.44
CA LEU A 23 -6.96 -7.07 10.21
C LEU A 23 -6.65 -8.41 9.54
N GLN A 24 -5.52 -9.05 9.88
CA GLN A 24 -5.05 -10.34 9.38
C GLN A 24 -4.72 -10.37 7.89
N TYR A 25 -5.48 -9.71 7.03
CA TYR A 25 -5.24 -9.65 5.59
C TYR A 25 -5.84 -8.40 4.95
N LEU A 26 -5.29 -8.03 3.82
CA LEU A 26 -5.82 -7.07 2.86
C LEU A 26 -6.37 -7.81 1.64
N ASN A 27 -7.42 -7.29 1.03
CA ASN A 27 -7.85 -7.69 -0.31
C ASN A 27 -7.29 -6.70 -1.34
N ALA A 28 -6.24 -7.08 -2.04
CA ALA A 28 -5.83 -6.39 -3.25
C ALA A 28 -6.70 -6.86 -4.42
N TYR A 29 -6.97 -5.96 -5.36
CA TYR A 29 -7.76 -6.30 -6.54
C TYR A 29 -6.95 -6.12 -7.82
N VAL A 30 -7.30 -6.91 -8.83
CA VAL A 30 -6.72 -6.82 -10.16
C VAL A 30 -7.84 -6.78 -11.18
N ILE A 31 -7.84 -5.73 -12.00
CA ILE A 31 -8.71 -5.62 -13.17
C ILE A 31 -7.86 -5.97 -14.39
N LYS A 32 -8.21 -7.06 -15.10
CA LYS A 32 -7.52 -7.45 -16.33
C LYS A 32 -8.16 -6.76 -17.52
N GLY A 33 -7.36 -6.02 -18.26
CA GLY A 33 -7.77 -5.36 -19.50
C GLY A 33 -7.05 -5.92 -20.72
N VAL A 34 -7.56 -5.62 -21.91
CA VAL A 34 -6.98 -6.05 -23.18
C VAL A 34 -5.64 -5.35 -23.46
N SER A 35 -5.53 -4.08 -23.07
CA SER A 35 -4.36 -3.22 -23.32
C SER A 35 -3.49 -2.99 -22.09
N GLY A 36 -3.83 -3.56 -20.95
CA GLY A 36 -3.09 -3.40 -19.69
C GLY A 36 -3.92 -3.84 -18.50
N ASN A 37 -3.26 -3.91 -17.34
CA ASN A 37 -3.88 -4.33 -16.10
C ASN A 37 -3.86 -3.20 -15.08
N LEU A 38 -4.83 -3.21 -14.16
CA LEU A 38 -4.86 -2.32 -13.01
C LEU A 38 -4.82 -3.13 -11.73
N VAL A 39 -3.81 -2.90 -10.91
CA VAL A 39 -3.71 -3.43 -9.55
C VAL A 39 -4.22 -2.36 -8.59
N ILE A 40 -4.98 -2.74 -7.60
CA ILE A 40 -5.53 -1.84 -6.57
C ILE A 40 -5.03 -2.32 -5.22
N ASP A 41 -4.27 -1.46 -4.55
CA ASP A 41 -3.59 -1.70 -3.26
C ASP A 41 -2.55 -2.84 -3.27
N THR A 42 -1.68 -2.89 -2.25
CA THR A 42 -0.49 -3.75 -2.34
C THR A 42 -0.21 -4.60 -1.10
N GLY A 43 -0.30 -4.07 0.10
CA GLY A 43 0.16 -4.69 1.35
C GLY A 43 1.32 -3.94 1.99
N PHE A 44 1.73 -4.36 3.18
CA PHE A 44 2.92 -3.83 3.86
C PHE A 44 4.20 -4.12 3.08
N ASN A 45 5.24 -3.31 3.27
CA ASN A 45 6.59 -3.60 2.79
C ASN A 45 7.24 -4.71 3.63
N ARG A 46 6.63 -5.89 3.59
CA ARG A 46 7.09 -7.11 4.29
C ARG A 46 7.20 -8.29 3.32
N PRO A 47 8.12 -9.24 3.58
CA PRO A 47 8.32 -10.40 2.70
C PRO A 47 7.06 -11.22 2.45
N GLU A 48 6.19 -11.35 3.46
CA GLU A 48 4.95 -12.13 3.39
C GLU A 48 3.95 -11.48 2.44
N CYS A 49 3.72 -10.16 2.58
CA CYS A 49 2.82 -9.39 1.72
C CYS A 49 3.33 -9.38 0.28
N LYS A 50 4.64 -9.13 0.10
CA LYS A 50 5.29 -9.18 -1.20
C LYS A 50 5.08 -10.54 -1.87
N ARG A 51 5.36 -11.63 -1.16
CA ARG A 51 5.18 -12.99 -1.68
C ARG A 51 3.74 -13.26 -2.09
N ALA A 52 2.76 -12.93 -1.22
CA ALA A 52 1.34 -13.16 -1.49
C ALA A 52 0.86 -12.37 -2.73
N LEU A 53 1.19 -11.09 -2.82
CA LEU A 53 0.80 -10.25 -3.96
C LEU A 53 1.43 -10.75 -5.26
N PHE A 54 2.76 -10.98 -5.26
CA PHE A 54 3.48 -11.39 -6.49
C PHE A 54 3.11 -12.78 -6.94
N GLN A 55 2.88 -13.73 -6.03
CA GLN A 55 2.35 -15.04 -6.38
C GLN A 55 0.98 -14.90 -7.05
N GLY A 56 0.08 -14.06 -6.49
CA GLY A 56 -1.22 -13.79 -7.08
C GLY A 56 -1.12 -13.19 -8.48
N LEU A 57 -0.27 -12.20 -8.68
CA LEU A 57 -0.03 -11.61 -10.01
C LEU A 57 0.52 -12.64 -11.00
N GLN A 58 1.47 -13.47 -10.57
CA GLN A 58 2.06 -14.53 -11.39
C GLN A 58 1.02 -15.58 -11.82
N GLU A 59 0.13 -16.01 -10.92
CA GLU A 59 -0.96 -16.94 -11.24
C GLU A 59 -1.94 -16.36 -12.28
N LEU A 60 -2.10 -15.01 -12.29
CA LEU A 60 -2.88 -14.29 -13.30
C LEU A 60 -2.11 -14.02 -14.61
N GLY A 61 -0.82 -14.41 -14.67
CA GLY A 61 0.05 -14.13 -15.83
C GLY A 61 0.48 -12.67 -15.92
N ILE A 62 0.43 -11.90 -14.83
CA ILE A 62 0.73 -10.47 -14.80
C ILE A 62 2.15 -10.26 -14.26
N ARG A 63 2.92 -9.42 -14.95
CA ARG A 63 4.23 -8.94 -14.51
C ARG A 63 4.18 -7.44 -14.26
N LEU A 64 5.02 -6.94 -13.37
CA LEU A 64 5.20 -5.49 -13.21
C LEU A 64 5.97 -4.95 -14.40
N GLN A 65 5.32 -4.13 -15.19
CA GLN A 65 5.83 -3.50 -16.41
C GLN A 65 4.94 -2.31 -16.77
N PRO A 66 5.32 -1.44 -17.72
CA PRO A 66 4.59 -0.19 -18.00
C PRO A 66 3.12 -0.33 -18.39
N ASP A 67 2.66 -1.51 -18.79
CA ASP A 67 1.23 -1.80 -19.10
C ASP A 67 0.44 -2.23 -17.86
N THR A 68 1.10 -2.39 -16.70
CA THR A 68 0.46 -2.71 -15.43
C THR A 68 0.45 -1.47 -14.54
N SER A 69 -0.70 -0.85 -14.39
CA SER A 69 -0.88 0.31 -13.52
C SER A 69 -1.20 -0.09 -12.09
N LEU A 70 -0.82 0.76 -11.13
CA LEU A 70 -1.21 0.63 -9.73
C LEU A 70 -2.12 1.81 -9.34
N PHE A 71 -3.25 1.52 -8.71
CA PHE A 71 -4.08 2.49 -8.02
C PHE A 71 -3.99 2.25 -6.51
N VAL A 72 -3.58 3.26 -5.76
CA VAL A 72 -3.53 3.23 -4.30
C VAL A 72 -4.77 3.95 -3.77
N THR A 73 -5.62 3.23 -3.04
CA THR A 73 -6.88 3.80 -2.52
C THR A 73 -6.62 4.89 -1.49
N HIS A 74 -5.61 4.70 -0.65
CA HIS A 74 -5.14 5.68 0.33
C HIS A 74 -3.73 5.35 0.85
N LEU A 75 -3.11 6.30 1.55
CA LEU A 75 -1.69 6.26 1.91
C LEU A 75 -1.28 5.27 3.01
N HIS A 76 -2.20 4.61 3.72
CA HIS A 76 -1.83 3.69 4.79
C HIS A 76 -0.89 2.58 4.31
N ALA A 77 0.07 2.22 5.17
CA ALA A 77 1.18 1.34 4.79
C ALA A 77 0.75 -0.07 4.34
N ASP A 78 -0.39 -0.58 4.83
CA ASP A 78 -0.98 -1.84 4.38
C ASP A 78 -1.58 -1.77 2.96
N HIS A 79 -1.83 -0.57 2.44
CA HIS A 79 -2.28 -0.32 1.07
C HIS A 79 -1.16 0.12 0.13
N SER A 80 -0.25 0.95 0.62
CA SER A 80 0.80 1.61 -0.19
C SER A 80 2.21 1.01 -0.02
N GLY A 81 2.42 0.07 0.91
CA GLY A 81 3.77 -0.34 1.33
C GLY A 81 4.66 -0.92 0.23
N LEU A 82 4.09 -1.49 -0.85
CA LEU A 82 4.88 -2.04 -1.96
C LEU A 82 4.92 -1.13 -3.20
N VAL A 83 4.43 0.13 -3.11
CA VAL A 83 4.43 1.11 -4.23
C VAL A 83 5.80 1.25 -4.88
N GLY A 84 6.88 1.27 -4.07
CA GLY A 84 8.26 1.38 -4.57
C GLY A 84 8.65 0.29 -5.58
N LEU A 85 8.12 -0.93 -5.45
CA LEU A 85 8.39 -2.02 -6.40
C LEU A 85 7.72 -1.79 -7.76
N PHE A 86 6.51 -1.22 -7.76
CA PHE A 86 5.82 -0.83 -8.98
C PHE A 86 6.55 0.34 -9.66
N ALA A 87 6.98 1.35 -8.90
CA ALA A 87 7.75 2.47 -9.41
C ALA A 87 9.06 2.02 -10.06
N GLN A 88 9.82 1.14 -9.41
CA GLN A 88 11.07 0.56 -9.94
C GLN A 88 10.86 -0.22 -11.24
N ALA A 89 9.69 -0.84 -11.42
CA ALA A 89 9.34 -1.56 -12.63
C ALA A 89 8.78 -0.66 -13.75
N GLY A 90 8.68 0.65 -13.53
CA GLY A 90 8.14 1.61 -14.49
C GLY A 90 6.62 1.58 -14.63
N CYS A 91 5.91 1.00 -13.66
CA CYS A 91 4.46 0.97 -13.65
C CYS A 91 3.88 2.37 -13.38
N PRO A 92 2.86 2.83 -14.13
CA PRO A 92 2.12 4.03 -13.77
C PRO A 92 1.42 3.87 -12.42
N ILE A 93 1.53 4.88 -11.55
CA ILE A 93 0.96 4.86 -10.20
C ILE A 93 -0.02 6.01 -10.06
N TYR A 94 -1.21 5.70 -9.57
CA TYR A 94 -2.29 6.65 -9.35
C TYR A 94 -2.68 6.65 -7.87
N MET A 95 -2.81 7.83 -7.30
CA MET A 95 -3.34 8.05 -5.95
C MET A 95 -3.95 9.43 -5.83
N HIS A 96 -4.70 9.68 -4.76
CA HIS A 96 -5.29 10.98 -4.51
C HIS A 96 -4.19 12.04 -4.25
N PRO A 97 -4.29 13.26 -4.80
CA PRO A 97 -3.26 14.30 -4.62
C PRO A 97 -2.96 14.65 -3.16
N VAL A 98 -3.96 14.60 -2.28
CA VAL A 98 -3.79 14.84 -0.83
C VAL A 98 -2.89 13.79 -0.20
N ASP A 99 -3.10 12.51 -0.54
CA ASP A 99 -2.27 11.42 -0.03
C ASP A 99 -0.85 11.49 -0.58
N TYR A 100 -0.70 11.83 -1.86
CA TYR A 100 0.60 12.05 -2.48
C TYR A 100 1.37 13.19 -1.78
N GLN A 101 0.70 14.33 -1.54
CA GLN A 101 1.33 15.46 -0.85
C GLN A 101 1.77 15.07 0.57
N TYR A 102 0.93 14.31 1.29
CA TYR A 102 1.27 13.81 2.61
C TYR A 102 2.51 12.91 2.60
N LEU A 103 2.65 12.04 1.59
CA LEU A 103 3.85 11.20 1.45
C LEU A 103 5.10 12.04 1.20
N VAL A 104 5.02 13.04 0.31
CA VAL A 104 6.13 13.96 0.02
C VAL A 104 6.54 14.74 1.28
N ASP A 105 5.57 15.31 1.99
CA ASP A 105 5.83 16.07 3.22
C ASP A 105 6.37 15.19 4.35
N SER A 106 6.04 13.88 4.36
CA SER A 106 6.55 12.96 5.36
C SER A 106 8.01 12.56 5.16
N GLU A 107 8.54 12.66 3.93
CA GLU A 107 9.95 12.37 3.64
C GLU A 107 10.91 13.36 4.31
N ASP A 108 10.52 14.62 4.46
CA ASP A 108 11.30 15.66 5.14
C ASP A 108 11.06 15.72 6.67
N GLY A 109 10.17 14.88 7.18
CA GLY A 109 9.81 14.81 8.60
C GLY A 109 8.86 15.90 9.09
N SER A 110 8.40 16.82 8.22
CA SER A 110 7.52 17.93 8.60
C SER A 110 6.16 17.46 9.12
N THR A 111 5.60 16.43 8.49
CA THR A 111 4.32 15.84 8.88
C THR A 111 4.39 15.18 10.26
N TRP A 112 5.47 14.47 10.54
CA TRP A 112 5.69 13.83 11.85
C TRP A 112 5.85 14.85 12.96
N LYS A 113 6.58 15.93 12.68
CA LYS A 113 6.75 17.02 13.62
C LYS A 113 5.43 17.74 13.93
N ALA A 114 4.61 17.99 12.91
CA ALA A 114 3.29 18.58 13.08
C ALA A 114 2.34 17.68 13.91
N ALA A 115 2.40 16.36 13.68
CA ALA A 115 1.64 15.39 14.48
C ALA A 115 2.13 15.34 15.93
N GLU A 116 3.43 15.34 16.17
CA GLU A 116 4.06 15.42 17.50
C GLU A 116 3.61 16.67 18.27
N ASP A 117 3.66 17.84 17.61
CA ASP A 117 3.23 19.12 18.16
C ASP A 117 1.73 19.13 18.51
N ASN A 118 0.90 18.47 17.70
CA ASN A 118 -0.53 18.34 17.98
C ASN A 118 -0.77 17.44 19.19
N PHE A 119 -0.12 16.27 19.27
CA PHE A 119 -0.27 15.37 20.42
C PHE A 119 0.22 16.00 21.73
N MET A 120 1.31 16.77 21.69
CA MET A 120 1.77 17.55 22.85
C MET A 120 0.73 18.60 23.26
N ARG A 121 0.12 19.28 22.31
CA ARG A 121 -0.92 20.30 22.53
C ARG A 121 -2.18 19.71 23.16
N GLU A 122 -2.53 18.47 22.77
CA GLU A 122 -3.66 17.70 23.32
C GLU A 122 -3.31 17.03 24.68
N GLY A 123 -2.10 17.21 25.20
CA GLY A 123 -1.69 16.75 26.51
C GLY A 123 -1.10 15.34 26.57
N MET A 124 -0.72 14.76 25.45
CA MET A 124 -0.05 13.46 25.43
C MET A 124 1.38 13.59 25.98
N PRO A 125 1.79 12.74 26.95
CA PRO A 125 3.15 12.75 27.49
C PRO A 125 4.22 12.50 26.41
N ALA A 126 5.32 13.26 26.45
CA ALA A 126 6.40 13.15 25.47
C ALA A 126 7.00 11.73 25.34
N ALA A 127 6.98 10.95 26.44
CA ALA A 127 7.43 9.55 26.42
C ALA A 127 6.51 8.64 25.59
N GLU A 128 5.19 8.86 25.65
CA GLU A 128 4.19 8.12 24.86
C GLU A 128 4.28 8.49 23.39
N ILE A 129 4.46 9.77 23.07
CA ILE A 129 4.64 10.25 21.69
C ILE A 129 5.84 9.54 21.06
N LYS A 130 7.00 9.53 21.74
CA LYS A 130 8.19 8.83 21.22
C LYS A 130 7.95 7.34 20.97
N THR A 131 7.19 6.67 21.83
CA THR A 131 6.87 5.24 21.67
C THR A 131 5.99 5.00 20.46
N GLN A 132 4.96 5.82 20.24
CA GLN A 132 4.07 5.72 19.09
C GLN A 132 4.82 5.91 17.76
N PHE A 133 5.65 6.94 17.64
CA PHE A 133 6.37 7.24 16.40
C PHE A 133 7.56 6.32 16.15
N SER A 134 8.24 5.79 17.18
CA SER A 134 9.31 4.82 16.98
C SER A 134 8.84 3.49 16.43
N ASN A 135 7.59 3.11 16.70
CA ASN A 135 6.98 1.89 16.15
C ASN A 135 6.53 2.06 14.71
N GLN A 136 6.14 3.27 14.29
CA GLN A 136 5.71 3.55 12.92
C GLN A 136 6.88 3.71 11.94
N ALA A 137 8.03 4.21 12.39
CA ALA A 137 9.24 4.33 11.57
C ALA A 137 9.90 2.98 11.20
N ARG A 138 9.39 1.86 11.73
CA ARG A 138 9.91 0.50 11.47
C ARG A 138 9.03 -0.32 10.53
N THR A 139 7.95 0.23 10.00
CA THR A 139 7.07 -0.38 8.98
C THR A 139 7.28 0.27 7.63
#